data_d8a23b1d2e651d119b29d22ea7ebd12c
#
_entry.id   d8a23b1d2e651d119b29d22ea7ebd12c
#
_cell.length_a   1.000
_cell.length_b   1.000
_cell.length_c   1.000
_cell.angle_alpha   90.00
_cell.angle_beta   90.00
_cell.angle_gamma   90.00
#
_symmetry.space_group_name_H-M   'P 1'
#
loop_
_entity.id
_entity.type
_entity.pdbx_description
1 polymer ?
#
loop_
_entity_poly.entity_id
_entity_poly.type
_entity_poly.pdbx_seq_one_letter_code
_entity_poly.pdbx_strand_id
1 'polypeptide(L)'
;REQEFVDRINGLTYEEIANRGGGILNSAQKLNATSEEELYHQSEERLKEVIQLGTGAVEIKSGYGLTVEGELKMLRVIKKLASNYPIAIKATFLGAHAFPSLFKDNKEAYIDVIINEMLPEIAKENLADFIDVFCENGYFTVAQTEKIIAAGIQYGLQPKMHVNQFNSIGGIQIGVQNKALSVDHLEVM
;
A
#
# COMPACT_ATOMS: atom_id res chain seq x y z
N ARG A 1 -5.64 14.36 -8.53
CA ARG A 1 -5.95 14.57 -7.10
C ARG A 1 -6.11 16.03 -6.68
N GLU A 2 -5.81 16.97 -7.54
CA GLU A 2 -6.00 18.40 -7.26
C GLU A 2 -7.46 18.69 -6.92
N GLN A 3 -8.40 18.11 -7.68
CA GLN A 3 -9.83 18.26 -7.40
C GLN A 3 -10.24 17.65 -6.06
N GLU A 4 -9.71 16.49 -5.68
CA GLU A 4 -9.97 15.88 -4.36
C GLU A 4 -9.46 16.75 -3.21
N PHE A 5 -8.34 17.44 -3.41
CA PHE A 5 -7.81 18.40 -2.45
C PHE A 5 -8.73 19.63 -2.32
N VAL A 6 -9.20 20.16 -3.44
CA VAL A 6 -10.19 21.26 -3.46
C VAL A 6 -11.48 20.82 -2.78
N ASP A 7 -11.96 19.61 -3.03
CA ASP A 7 -13.16 19.07 -2.40
C ASP A 7 -13.01 18.96 -0.87
N ARG A 8 -11.83 18.57 -0.38
CA ARG A 8 -11.52 18.57 1.07
C ARG A 8 -11.51 19.97 1.67
N ILE A 9 -10.91 20.94 0.99
CA ILE A 9 -10.95 22.37 1.42
C ILE A 9 -12.38 22.87 1.50
N ASN A 10 -13.25 22.44 0.58
CA ASN A 10 -14.67 22.77 0.57
C ASN A 10 -15.50 21.99 1.61
N GLY A 11 -14.85 21.20 2.46
CA GLY A 11 -15.48 20.52 3.60
C GLY A 11 -16.06 19.14 3.31
N LEU A 12 -15.80 18.57 2.12
CA LEU A 12 -16.23 17.19 1.83
C LEU A 12 -15.44 16.19 2.68
N THR A 13 -16.16 15.20 3.20
CA THR A 13 -15.55 14.06 3.90
C THR A 13 -14.83 13.14 2.92
N TYR A 14 -13.93 12.31 3.43
CA TYR A 14 -13.25 11.29 2.63
C TYR A 14 -14.24 10.32 1.95
N GLU A 15 -15.31 9.96 2.68
CA GLU A 15 -16.35 9.08 2.18
C GLU A 15 -17.13 9.70 1.01
N GLU A 16 -17.48 10.98 1.10
CA GLU A 16 -18.15 11.71 0.03
C GLU A 16 -17.29 11.82 -1.23
N ILE A 17 -15.97 12.06 -1.07
CA ILE A 17 -15.01 12.11 -2.17
C ILE A 17 -14.89 10.72 -2.83
N ALA A 18 -14.79 9.66 -2.03
CA ALA A 18 -14.73 8.28 -2.53
C ALA A 18 -16.01 7.91 -3.31
N ASN A 19 -17.18 8.27 -2.81
CA ASN A 19 -18.47 8.02 -3.47
C ASN A 19 -18.63 8.78 -4.80
N ARG A 20 -17.91 9.89 -4.99
CA ARG A 20 -17.83 10.65 -6.28
C ARG A 20 -16.82 10.06 -7.26
N GLY A 21 -16.26 8.90 -6.97
CA GLY A 21 -15.24 8.24 -7.81
C GLY A 21 -13.82 8.73 -7.58
N GLY A 22 -13.56 9.45 -6.49
CA GLY A 22 -12.23 9.81 -6.02
C GLY A 22 -11.58 8.70 -5.17
N GLY A 23 -10.48 9.05 -4.51
CA GLY A 23 -9.81 8.15 -3.59
C GLY A 23 -8.98 7.05 -4.26
N ILE A 24 -8.80 5.95 -3.52
CA ILE A 24 -7.86 4.88 -3.88
C ILE A 24 -8.26 4.14 -5.18
N LEU A 25 -9.54 3.90 -5.42
CA LEU A 25 -10.00 3.18 -6.62
C LEU A 25 -9.73 3.98 -7.91
N ASN A 26 -9.91 5.29 -7.90
CA ASN A 26 -9.54 6.17 -9.02
C ASN A 26 -8.02 6.13 -9.27
N SER A 27 -7.23 6.14 -8.20
CA SER A 27 -5.76 6.01 -8.31
C SER A 27 -5.37 4.67 -8.89
N ALA A 28 -6.02 3.58 -8.48
CA ALA A 28 -5.79 2.24 -8.98
C ALA A 28 -6.10 2.14 -10.49
N GLN A 29 -7.21 2.73 -10.93
CA GLN A 29 -7.55 2.75 -12.35
C GLN A 29 -6.48 3.46 -13.19
N LYS A 30 -6.04 4.63 -12.75
CA LYS A 30 -4.98 5.40 -13.43
C LYS A 30 -3.66 4.63 -13.44
N LEU A 31 -3.26 4.07 -12.31
CA LEU A 31 -2.03 3.30 -12.20
C LEU A 31 -2.03 2.06 -13.10
N ASN A 32 -3.13 1.32 -13.16
CA ASN A 32 -3.24 0.14 -14.01
C ASN A 32 -3.16 0.50 -15.49
N ALA A 33 -3.68 1.68 -15.89
CA ALA A 33 -3.60 2.19 -17.26
C ALA A 33 -2.21 2.76 -17.63
N THR A 34 -1.38 3.10 -16.65
CA THR A 34 -0.04 3.66 -16.86
C THR A 34 0.96 2.52 -17.11
N SER A 35 1.81 2.63 -18.12
CA SER A 35 2.88 1.66 -18.37
C SER A 35 3.92 1.65 -17.24
N GLU A 36 4.67 0.57 -17.11
CA GLU A 36 5.76 0.49 -16.12
C GLU A 36 6.85 1.53 -16.39
N GLU A 37 7.16 1.80 -17.65
CA GLU A 37 8.14 2.80 -18.05
C GLU A 37 7.69 4.21 -17.68
N GLU A 38 6.46 4.57 -17.99
CA GLU A 38 5.90 5.87 -17.62
C GLU A 38 5.82 6.05 -16.10
N LEU A 39 5.39 4.99 -15.38
CA LEU A 39 5.37 5.00 -13.92
C LEU A 39 6.77 5.20 -13.35
N TYR A 40 7.79 4.55 -13.94
CA TYR A 40 9.19 4.74 -13.56
C TYR A 40 9.61 6.19 -13.74
N HIS A 41 9.40 6.78 -14.91
CA HIS A 41 9.81 8.17 -15.18
C HIS A 41 9.14 9.17 -14.25
N GLN A 42 7.84 9.05 -14.03
CA GLN A 42 7.12 9.91 -13.09
C GLN A 42 7.62 9.77 -11.65
N SER A 43 7.98 8.55 -11.24
CA SER A 43 8.51 8.29 -9.90
C SER A 43 9.95 8.78 -9.76
N GLU A 44 10.74 8.64 -10.81
CA GLU A 44 12.12 9.13 -10.89
C GLU A 44 12.21 10.64 -10.70
N GLU A 45 11.33 11.41 -11.36
CA GLU A 45 11.27 12.86 -11.20
C GLU A 45 11.02 13.26 -9.73
N ARG A 46 10.04 12.62 -9.08
CA ARG A 46 9.76 12.86 -7.66
C ARG A 46 10.91 12.44 -6.76
N LEU A 47 11.58 11.33 -7.07
CA LEU A 47 12.74 10.87 -6.29
C LEU A 47 13.89 11.86 -6.40
N LYS A 48 14.18 12.39 -7.58
CA LYS A 48 15.19 13.45 -7.79
C LYS A 48 14.88 14.69 -6.95
N GLU A 49 13.62 15.11 -6.93
CA GLU A 49 13.18 16.26 -6.16
C GLU A 49 13.42 16.06 -4.65
N VAL A 50 13.00 14.93 -4.06
CA VAL A 50 13.19 14.69 -2.62
C VAL A 50 14.67 14.52 -2.26
N ILE A 51 15.52 13.97 -3.14
CA ILE A 51 16.96 13.91 -2.95
C ILE A 51 17.55 15.33 -2.89
N GLN A 52 17.14 16.21 -3.81
CA GLN A 52 17.60 17.60 -3.83
C GLN A 52 17.18 18.38 -2.57
N LEU A 53 16.07 18.00 -1.96
CA LEU A 53 15.58 18.56 -0.69
C LEU A 53 16.28 17.97 0.55
N GLY A 54 17.27 17.07 0.36
CA GLY A 54 18.09 16.52 1.43
C GLY A 54 17.62 15.19 2.00
N THR A 55 16.69 14.48 1.34
CA THR A 55 16.23 13.16 1.78
C THR A 55 17.33 12.12 1.59
N GLY A 56 17.78 11.48 2.68
CA GLY A 56 18.84 10.47 2.68
C GLY A 56 18.34 9.01 2.60
N ALA A 57 17.08 8.77 2.95
CA ALA A 57 16.42 7.47 2.88
C ALA A 57 14.93 7.63 2.64
N VAL A 58 14.30 6.68 1.94
CA VAL A 58 12.87 6.71 1.66
C VAL A 58 12.28 5.30 1.70
N GLU A 59 11.11 5.19 2.28
CA GLU A 59 10.24 4.03 2.12
C GLU A 59 9.21 4.33 1.03
N ILE A 60 9.05 3.42 0.07
CA ILE A 60 8.06 3.53 -0.98
C ILE A 60 7.12 2.33 -0.90
N LYS A 61 5.82 2.61 -0.80
CA LYS A 61 4.77 1.59 -0.68
C LYS A 61 4.07 1.36 -2.02
N SER A 62 3.70 0.13 -2.30
CA SER A 62 2.70 -0.21 -3.31
C SER A 62 1.28 0.09 -2.79
N GLY A 63 0.26 -0.64 -3.20
CA GLY A 63 -1.09 -0.51 -2.63
C GLY A 63 -2.05 0.35 -3.43
N TYR A 64 -1.65 0.76 -4.63
CA TYR A 64 -2.51 1.50 -5.57
C TYR A 64 -2.74 0.73 -6.87
N GLY A 65 -2.20 -0.48 -7.01
CA GLY A 65 -2.48 -1.38 -8.14
C GLY A 65 -3.77 -2.16 -7.91
N LEU A 66 -3.92 -2.72 -6.72
CA LEU A 66 -5.05 -3.54 -6.27
C LEU A 66 -5.32 -4.75 -7.19
N THR A 67 -4.35 -5.12 -8.01
CA THR A 67 -4.32 -6.28 -8.89
C THR A 67 -2.92 -6.89 -8.81
N VAL A 68 -2.78 -8.17 -9.16
CA VAL A 68 -1.45 -8.82 -9.18
C VAL A 68 -0.47 -8.02 -10.03
N GLU A 69 -0.83 -7.74 -11.27
CA GLU A 69 0.02 -6.99 -12.20
C GLU A 69 0.33 -5.57 -11.73
N GLY A 70 -0.68 -4.84 -11.23
CA GLY A 70 -0.50 -3.46 -10.76
C GLY A 70 0.42 -3.36 -9.55
N GLU A 71 0.28 -4.25 -8.58
CA GLU A 71 1.15 -4.29 -7.40
C GLU A 71 2.59 -4.68 -7.76
N LEU A 72 2.77 -5.72 -8.57
CA LEU A 72 4.10 -6.13 -9.04
C LEU A 72 4.78 -5.04 -9.87
N LYS A 73 4.04 -4.38 -10.77
CA LYS A 73 4.53 -3.23 -11.53
C LYS A 73 5.07 -2.12 -10.62
N MET A 74 4.33 -1.74 -9.58
CA MET A 74 4.79 -0.73 -8.63
C MET A 74 6.09 -1.17 -7.94
N LEU A 75 6.14 -2.39 -7.43
CA LEU A 75 7.30 -2.90 -6.72
C LEU A 75 8.52 -3.07 -7.63
N ARG A 76 8.35 -3.45 -8.90
CA ARG A 76 9.43 -3.49 -9.90
C ARG A 76 9.99 -2.10 -10.18
N VAL A 77 9.13 -1.09 -10.27
CA VAL A 77 9.55 0.31 -10.40
C VAL A 77 10.37 0.75 -9.18
N ILE A 78 9.92 0.43 -7.96
CA ILE A 78 10.67 0.74 -6.72
C ILE A 78 12.05 0.08 -6.74
N LYS A 79 12.14 -1.19 -7.11
CA LYS A 79 13.40 -1.94 -7.22
C LYS A 79 14.35 -1.30 -8.26
N LYS A 80 13.83 -0.88 -9.41
CA LYS A 80 14.60 -0.19 -10.44
C LYS A 80 15.12 1.16 -9.96
N LEU A 81 14.32 1.94 -9.23
CA LEU A 81 14.75 3.19 -8.60
C LEU A 81 15.87 2.94 -7.57
N ALA A 82 15.72 1.95 -6.70
CA ALA A 82 16.72 1.57 -5.70
C ALA A 82 18.07 1.18 -6.33
N SER A 83 18.05 0.59 -7.53
CA SER A 83 19.27 0.20 -8.24
C SER A 83 19.96 1.38 -8.95
N ASN A 84 19.20 2.42 -9.28
CA ASN A 84 19.71 3.52 -10.14
C ASN A 84 20.10 4.78 -9.35
N TYR A 85 19.71 4.89 -8.08
CA TYR A 85 19.94 6.10 -7.28
C TYR A 85 20.71 5.81 -5.99
N PRO A 86 21.67 6.69 -5.60
CA PRO A 86 22.47 6.51 -4.40
C PRO A 86 21.74 6.98 -3.13
N ILE A 87 20.50 6.52 -2.95
CA ILE A 87 19.67 6.77 -1.78
C ILE A 87 19.17 5.43 -1.24
N ALA A 88 19.09 5.29 0.07
CA ALA A 88 18.51 4.09 0.67
C ALA A 88 16.99 4.04 0.39
N ILE A 89 16.55 3.04 -0.37
CA ILE A 89 15.14 2.82 -0.65
C ILE A 89 14.71 1.49 -0.04
N LYS A 90 13.62 1.52 0.72
CA LYS A 90 12.94 0.34 1.23
C LYS A 90 11.57 0.19 0.57
N ALA A 91 11.26 -1.02 0.12
CA ALA A 91 10.01 -1.33 -0.56
C ALA A 91 9.01 -1.99 0.39
N THR A 92 7.78 -1.48 0.41
CA THR A 92 6.67 -2.04 1.20
C THR A 92 5.56 -2.52 0.29
N PHE A 93 5.22 -3.79 0.40
CA PHE A 93 4.04 -4.35 -0.25
C PHE A 93 2.80 -4.02 0.58
N LEU A 94 1.89 -3.23 0.03
CA LEU A 94 0.63 -2.81 0.63
C LEU A 94 -0.57 -3.23 -0.23
N GLY A 95 -0.57 -4.44 -0.80
CA GLY A 95 -1.72 -4.94 -1.57
C GLY A 95 -3.04 -4.95 -0.78
N ALA A 96 -2.93 -5.07 0.53
CA ALA A 96 -4.06 -4.96 1.46
C ALA A 96 -4.37 -3.51 1.89
N HIS A 97 -4.46 -2.59 0.94
CA HIS A 97 -4.79 -1.18 1.18
C HIS A 97 -6.30 -0.89 1.06
N ALA A 98 -6.95 -1.48 0.07
CA ALA A 98 -8.39 -1.43 -0.11
C ALA A 98 -8.87 -2.66 -0.89
N PHE A 99 -10.17 -2.93 -0.85
CA PHE A 99 -10.76 -3.98 -1.67
C PHE A 99 -11.08 -3.42 -3.06
N PRO A 100 -10.60 -4.07 -4.14
CA PRO A 100 -11.02 -3.73 -5.51
C PRO A 100 -12.52 -3.95 -5.69
N SER A 101 -13.16 -3.18 -6.56
CA SER A 101 -14.59 -3.26 -6.81
C SER A 101 -15.05 -4.68 -7.23
N LEU A 102 -14.18 -5.42 -7.92
CA LEU A 102 -14.42 -6.81 -8.33
C LEU A 102 -14.66 -7.76 -7.14
N PHE A 103 -14.05 -7.47 -5.99
CA PHE A 103 -14.07 -8.31 -4.79
C PHE A 103 -14.95 -7.75 -3.67
N LYS A 104 -15.76 -6.71 -3.94
CA LYS A 104 -16.55 -6.04 -2.89
C LYS A 104 -17.51 -6.99 -2.18
N ASP A 105 -18.07 -7.97 -2.90
CA ASP A 105 -19.02 -8.96 -2.40
C ASP A 105 -18.35 -10.28 -1.95
N ASN A 106 -17.04 -10.44 -2.20
CA ASN A 106 -16.24 -11.58 -1.77
C ASN A 106 -14.82 -11.13 -1.38
N LYS A 107 -14.71 -10.50 -0.21
CA LYS A 107 -13.45 -9.96 0.32
C LYS A 107 -12.39 -11.05 0.55
N GLU A 108 -12.80 -12.24 0.96
CA GLU A 108 -11.88 -13.36 1.21
C GLU A 108 -11.17 -13.81 -0.07
N ALA A 109 -11.85 -13.79 -1.22
CA ALA A 109 -11.21 -14.11 -2.48
C ALA A 109 -10.06 -13.14 -2.83
N TYR A 110 -10.16 -11.86 -2.46
CA TYR A 110 -9.06 -10.92 -2.66
C TYR A 110 -7.89 -11.21 -1.72
N ILE A 111 -8.16 -11.60 -0.48
CA ILE A 111 -7.13 -12.02 0.47
C ILE A 111 -6.40 -13.27 -0.06
N ASP A 112 -7.12 -14.21 -0.65
CA ASP A 112 -6.53 -15.38 -1.28
C ASP A 112 -5.66 -15.00 -2.49
N VAL A 113 -6.02 -14.00 -3.30
CA VAL A 113 -5.18 -13.44 -4.36
C VAL A 113 -3.89 -12.83 -3.77
N ILE A 114 -3.99 -12.03 -2.70
CA ILE A 114 -2.81 -11.47 -2.03
C ILE A 114 -1.85 -12.59 -1.59
N ILE A 115 -2.38 -13.61 -0.92
CA ILE A 115 -1.57 -14.67 -0.29
C ILE A 115 -1.01 -15.64 -1.32
N ASN A 116 -1.83 -16.08 -2.28
CA ASN A 116 -1.49 -17.20 -3.15
C ASN A 116 -0.98 -16.78 -4.52
N GLU A 117 -1.17 -15.51 -4.93
CA GLU A 117 -0.71 -15.02 -6.22
C GLU A 117 0.32 -13.89 -6.09
N MET A 118 0.05 -12.84 -5.27
CA MET A 118 0.97 -11.70 -5.15
C MET A 118 2.22 -12.06 -4.35
N LEU A 119 2.08 -12.58 -3.13
CA LEU A 119 3.21 -12.87 -2.24
C LEU A 119 4.24 -13.83 -2.84
N PRO A 120 3.85 -14.95 -3.51
CA PRO A 120 4.81 -15.83 -4.17
C PRO A 120 5.67 -15.13 -5.24
N GLU A 121 5.05 -14.31 -6.09
CA GLU A 121 5.78 -13.59 -7.13
C GLU A 121 6.66 -12.47 -6.55
N ILE A 122 6.20 -11.77 -5.50
CA ILE A 122 7.00 -10.78 -4.77
C ILE A 122 8.26 -11.43 -4.18
N ALA A 123 8.12 -12.59 -3.54
CA ALA A 123 9.24 -13.32 -2.97
C ALA A 123 10.20 -13.84 -4.05
N LYS A 124 9.68 -14.43 -5.11
CA LYS A 124 10.45 -14.95 -6.24
C LYS A 124 11.31 -13.89 -6.90
N GLU A 125 10.79 -12.67 -7.09
CA GLU A 125 11.51 -11.54 -7.69
C GLU A 125 12.26 -10.70 -6.63
N ASN A 126 12.12 -10.98 -5.34
CA ASN A 126 12.69 -10.20 -4.23
C ASN A 126 12.34 -8.71 -4.35
N LEU A 127 11.05 -8.39 -4.32
CA LEU A 127 10.53 -7.06 -4.64
C LEU A 127 10.23 -6.18 -3.42
N ALA A 128 10.08 -6.75 -2.22
CA ALA A 128 9.70 -6.00 -1.03
C ALA A 128 10.52 -6.40 0.20
N ASP A 129 10.75 -5.42 1.09
CA ASP A 129 11.33 -5.61 2.41
C ASP A 129 10.24 -5.83 3.47
N PHE A 130 9.09 -5.17 3.29
CA PHE A 130 8.00 -5.12 4.26
C PHE A 130 6.66 -5.53 3.65
N ILE A 131 5.78 -6.06 4.51
CA ILE A 131 4.36 -6.24 4.24
C ILE A 131 3.56 -5.29 5.11
N ASP A 132 2.55 -4.66 4.55
CA ASP A 132 1.69 -3.70 5.23
C ASP A 132 0.21 -3.98 4.95
N VAL A 133 -0.65 -3.72 5.92
CA VAL A 133 -2.10 -3.90 5.83
C VAL A 133 -2.82 -2.70 6.44
N PHE A 134 -3.84 -2.20 5.79
CA PHE A 134 -4.72 -1.20 6.35
C PHE A 134 -5.80 -1.86 7.22
N CYS A 135 -5.48 -2.02 8.51
CA CYS A 135 -6.37 -2.59 9.51
C CYS A 135 -7.32 -1.52 10.03
N GLU A 136 -8.53 -1.45 9.45
CA GLU A 136 -9.47 -0.39 9.75
C GLU A 136 -10.92 -0.85 9.50
N ASN A 137 -11.87 -0.21 10.19
CA ASN A 137 -13.28 -0.46 9.96
C ASN A 137 -13.68 -0.13 8.51
N GLY A 138 -14.41 -1.05 7.86
CA GLY A 138 -14.75 -0.95 6.44
C GLY A 138 -13.66 -1.46 5.47
N TYR A 139 -12.42 -1.58 5.92
CA TYR A 139 -11.27 -2.13 5.17
C TYR A 139 -10.95 -3.55 5.65
N PHE A 140 -9.72 -3.83 6.07
CA PHE A 140 -9.34 -5.15 6.55
C PHE A 140 -9.58 -5.27 8.06
N THR A 141 -10.27 -6.33 8.45
CA THR A 141 -10.51 -6.67 9.85
C THR A 141 -9.24 -7.15 10.52
N VAL A 142 -9.24 -7.21 11.87
CA VAL A 142 -8.13 -7.75 12.66
C VAL A 142 -7.78 -9.18 12.22
N ALA A 143 -8.76 -10.07 12.04
CA ALA A 143 -8.53 -11.45 11.62
C ALA A 143 -7.96 -11.55 10.19
N GLN A 144 -8.45 -10.74 9.26
CA GLN A 144 -7.94 -10.67 7.90
C GLN A 144 -6.51 -10.12 7.86
N THR A 145 -6.24 -9.11 8.67
CA THR A 145 -4.90 -8.53 8.84
C THR A 145 -3.92 -9.57 9.35
N GLU A 146 -4.28 -10.32 10.40
CA GLU A 146 -3.45 -11.38 10.96
C GLU A 146 -3.12 -12.47 9.92
N LYS A 147 -4.12 -12.90 9.14
CA LYS A 147 -3.95 -13.88 8.05
C LYS A 147 -2.93 -13.40 7.00
N ILE A 148 -3.03 -12.14 6.57
CA ILE A 148 -2.14 -11.56 5.54
C ILE A 148 -0.72 -11.36 6.09
N ILE A 149 -0.60 -10.80 7.29
CA ILE A 149 0.71 -10.55 7.94
C ILE A 149 1.45 -11.88 8.18
N ALA A 150 0.75 -12.90 8.70
CA ALA A 150 1.33 -14.23 8.92
C ALA A 150 1.85 -14.84 7.61
N ALA A 151 1.12 -14.69 6.51
CA ALA A 151 1.57 -15.13 5.20
C ALA A 151 2.83 -14.38 4.74
N GLY A 152 2.86 -13.03 4.86
CA GLY A 152 4.02 -12.23 4.49
C GLY A 152 5.27 -12.60 5.28
N ILE A 153 5.15 -12.87 6.57
CA ILE A 153 6.26 -13.32 7.44
C ILE A 153 6.85 -14.65 6.93
N GLN A 154 6.03 -15.58 6.43
CA GLN A 154 6.52 -16.85 5.86
C GLN A 154 7.40 -16.62 4.62
N TYR A 155 7.19 -15.53 3.89
CA TYR A 155 8.02 -15.09 2.76
C TYR A 155 9.18 -14.19 3.17
N GLY A 156 9.42 -13.98 4.47
CA GLY A 156 10.54 -13.20 5.01
C GLY A 156 10.31 -11.69 5.05
N LEU A 157 9.09 -11.22 4.79
CA LEU A 157 8.74 -9.81 4.89
C LEU A 157 8.53 -9.40 6.35
N GLN A 158 9.06 -8.23 6.74
CA GLN A 158 8.79 -7.69 8.07
C GLN A 158 7.45 -6.94 8.09
N PRO A 159 6.60 -7.13 9.12
CA PRO A 159 5.31 -6.46 9.18
C PRO A 159 5.43 -4.97 9.48
N LYS A 160 4.60 -4.21 8.83
CA LYS A 160 4.20 -2.82 9.13
C LYS A 160 2.69 -2.76 9.05
N MET A 161 2.05 -1.75 9.64
CA MET A 161 0.60 -1.69 9.63
C MET A 161 0.08 -0.25 9.66
N HIS A 162 -0.94 0.02 8.85
CA HIS A 162 -1.79 1.22 8.98
C HIS A 162 -2.92 0.87 9.94
N VAL A 163 -3.00 1.60 11.04
CA VAL A 163 -3.96 1.31 12.12
C VAL A 163 -4.49 2.60 12.76
N ASN A 164 -5.67 2.53 13.32
CA ASN A 164 -6.23 3.61 14.15
C ASN A 164 -6.28 4.98 13.44
N GLN A 165 -6.54 4.99 12.12
CA GLN A 165 -6.73 6.22 11.38
C GLN A 165 -8.10 6.83 11.66
N PHE A 166 -9.13 6.01 11.66
CA PHE A 166 -10.51 6.44 11.91
C PHE A 166 -11.11 5.78 13.14
N ASN A 167 -10.75 4.52 13.42
CA ASN A 167 -11.30 3.71 14.50
C ASN A 167 -10.22 2.84 15.15
N SER A 168 -10.32 2.67 16.48
CA SER A 168 -9.50 1.74 17.22
C SER A 168 -10.17 0.36 17.26
N ILE A 169 -9.77 -0.53 16.35
CA ILE A 169 -10.39 -1.87 16.20
C ILE A 169 -9.51 -3.02 16.69
N GLY A 170 -8.34 -2.73 17.27
CA GLY A 170 -7.40 -3.75 17.75
C GLY A 170 -6.17 -3.93 16.86
N GLY A 171 -5.95 -3.06 15.86
CA GLY A 171 -4.80 -3.14 14.94
C GLY A 171 -3.45 -3.00 15.66
N ILE A 172 -3.34 -2.13 16.67
CA ILE A 172 -2.12 -1.97 17.47
C ILE A 172 -1.74 -3.28 18.16
N GLN A 173 -2.72 -3.96 18.78
CA GLN A 173 -2.48 -5.23 19.47
C GLN A 173 -1.92 -6.29 18.54
N ILE A 174 -2.48 -6.41 17.34
CA ILE A 174 -1.98 -7.34 16.31
C ILE A 174 -0.57 -6.93 15.85
N GLY A 175 -0.31 -5.63 15.69
CA GLY A 175 1.03 -5.14 15.38
C GLY A 175 2.07 -5.57 16.41
N VAL A 176 1.77 -5.38 17.69
CA VAL A 176 2.65 -5.79 18.79
C VAL A 176 2.84 -7.32 18.82
N GLN A 177 1.77 -8.09 18.69
CA GLN A 177 1.82 -9.57 18.70
C GLN A 177 2.67 -10.13 17.56
N ASN A 178 2.59 -9.53 16.38
CA ASN A 178 3.36 -9.92 15.19
C ASN A 178 4.72 -9.22 15.09
N LYS A 179 5.16 -8.48 16.12
CA LYS A 179 6.43 -7.77 16.16
C LYS A 179 6.60 -6.84 14.95
N ALA A 180 5.53 -6.13 14.60
CA ALA A 180 5.58 -5.16 13.53
C ALA A 180 6.67 -4.11 13.78
N LEU A 181 7.40 -3.75 12.74
CA LEU A 181 8.46 -2.75 12.80
C LEU A 181 7.90 -1.36 13.13
N SER A 182 6.72 -1.05 12.58
CA SER A 182 5.97 0.16 12.92
C SER A 182 4.47 -0.06 12.77
N VAL A 183 3.72 0.80 13.42
CA VAL A 183 2.30 1.04 13.19
C VAL A 183 2.14 2.52 12.86
N ASP A 184 1.45 2.80 11.79
CA ASP A 184 1.34 4.15 11.22
C ASP A 184 -0.08 4.70 11.44
N HIS A 185 -0.29 6.01 11.35
CA HIS A 185 -1.46 6.83 11.67
C HIS A 185 -1.60 7.13 13.16
N LEU A 186 -2.29 6.30 13.93
CA LEU A 186 -2.53 6.50 15.37
C LEU A 186 -3.29 7.82 15.68
N GLU A 187 -4.18 8.24 14.78
CA GLU A 187 -4.96 9.48 14.91
C GLU A 187 -6.06 9.33 15.98
N VAL A 188 -6.48 8.09 16.24
CA VAL A 188 -7.38 7.73 17.35
C VAL A 188 -6.73 6.65 18.24
N MET A 189 -6.74 6.91 19.57
CA MET A 189 -6.12 6.05 20.57
C MET A 189 -7.14 5.60 21.61
#